data_64813c55f67600e43ddf3f6b837b314f
#
_entry.id   64813c55f67600e43ddf3f6b837b314f
#
_cell.length_a   1.000
_cell.length_b   1.000
_cell.length_c   1.000
_cell.angle_alpha   90.00
_cell.angle_beta   90.00
_cell.angle_gamma   90.00
#
_symmetry.space_group_name_H-M   'P 1'
#
loop_
_entity.id
_entity.type
_entity.pdbx_description
1 polymer ?
#
loop_
_entity_poly.entity_id
_entity_poly.type
_entity_poly.pdbx_seq_one_letter_code
_entity_poly.pdbx_strand_id
1 'polypeptide(L)'
;VKATHAMVFYAIIFTVVAVVMVGVTFKRTTSDVSPLWLTPQEAKVLLDETADVVVIDLSSRFYDTGHLPGAVNYPKDAIPEAISDLDKDATYLVYSHWTGAPLSAAALLKDAGFKYVYALKGNFGAWADAGYPVE
;
A
#
# COMPACT_ATOMS: atom_id res chain seq x y z
N VAL A 1 -41.79 -29.86 -12.75
CA VAL A 1 -41.83 -28.41 -13.01
C VAL A 1 -41.17 -27.58 -11.89
N LYS A 2 -41.12 -28.05 -10.63
CA LYS A 2 -40.48 -27.32 -9.52
C LYS A 2 -38.94 -27.45 -9.45
N ALA A 3 -38.34 -28.44 -10.11
CA ALA A 3 -36.89 -28.66 -10.12
C ALA A 3 -36.13 -27.76 -11.12
N THR A 4 -36.76 -27.32 -12.18
CA THR A 4 -36.15 -26.50 -13.22
C THR A 4 -35.88 -25.06 -12.79
N HIS A 5 -36.73 -24.49 -11.93
CA HIS A 5 -36.56 -23.13 -11.44
C HIS A 5 -35.42 -22.99 -10.41
N ALA A 6 -35.21 -24.02 -9.57
CA ALA A 6 -34.10 -24.05 -8.63
C ALA A 6 -32.73 -24.16 -9.33
N MET A 7 -32.63 -24.97 -10.38
CA MET A 7 -31.39 -25.09 -11.17
C MET A 7 -31.02 -23.82 -11.92
N VAL A 8 -32.00 -23.10 -12.46
CA VAL A 8 -31.76 -21.83 -13.16
C VAL A 8 -31.31 -20.75 -12.16
N PHE A 9 -31.87 -20.73 -10.95
CA PHE A 9 -31.45 -19.78 -9.90
C PHE A 9 -30.01 -20.06 -9.42
N TYR A 10 -29.64 -21.32 -9.24
CA TYR A 10 -28.26 -21.70 -8.88
C TYR A 10 -27.25 -21.35 -9.97
N ALA A 11 -27.61 -21.56 -11.24
CA ALA A 11 -26.76 -21.22 -12.37
C ALA A 11 -26.52 -19.70 -12.48
N ILE A 12 -27.54 -18.88 -12.20
CA ILE A 12 -27.44 -17.42 -12.24
C ILE A 12 -26.59 -16.91 -11.08
N ILE A 13 -26.74 -17.47 -9.87
CA ILE A 13 -25.93 -17.10 -8.71
C ILE A 13 -24.46 -17.50 -8.92
N PHE A 14 -24.19 -18.67 -9.51
CA PHE A 14 -22.81 -19.09 -9.81
C PHE A 14 -22.13 -18.21 -10.88
N THR A 15 -22.87 -17.76 -11.90
CA THR A 15 -22.32 -16.87 -12.92
C THR A 15 -22.09 -15.46 -12.40
N VAL A 16 -22.95 -14.94 -11.51
CA VAL A 16 -22.76 -13.62 -10.90
C VAL A 16 -21.59 -13.63 -9.91
N VAL A 17 -21.44 -14.69 -9.11
CA VAL A 17 -20.29 -14.84 -8.19
C VAL A 17 -18.99 -15.03 -8.98
N ALA A 18 -19.00 -15.77 -10.08
CA ALA A 18 -17.82 -15.94 -10.94
C ALA A 18 -17.40 -14.64 -11.64
N VAL A 19 -18.35 -13.80 -12.06
CA VAL A 19 -18.07 -12.48 -12.66
C VAL A 19 -17.52 -11.49 -11.64
N VAL A 20 -18.00 -11.54 -10.39
CA VAL A 20 -17.47 -10.70 -9.30
C VAL A 20 -16.06 -11.16 -8.89
N MET A 21 -15.77 -12.47 -8.94
CA MET A 21 -14.42 -13.00 -8.65
C MET A 21 -13.41 -12.74 -9.77
N VAL A 22 -13.83 -12.62 -11.03
CA VAL A 22 -12.96 -12.32 -12.17
C VAL A 22 -12.60 -10.82 -12.25
N GLY A 23 -13.39 -9.95 -11.61
CA GLY A 23 -13.13 -8.49 -11.56
C GLY A 23 -12.03 -8.06 -10.59
N VAL A 24 -11.50 -8.93 -9.74
CA VAL A 24 -10.48 -8.62 -8.72
C VAL A 24 -9.19 -9.42 -8.93
N THR A 25 -8.97 -10.01 -10.07
CA THR A 25 -7.62 -10.41 -10.44
C THR A 25 -6.85 -9.17 -10.89
N PHE A 26 -6.32 -8.44 -9.92
CA PHE A 26 -5.24 -7.50 -10.15
C PHE A 26 -4.10 -8.28 -10.81
N LYS A 27 -4.03 -8.24 -12.13
CA LYS A 27 -2.88 -8.78 -12.87
C LYS A 27 -1.68 -7.93 -12.49
N ARG A 28 -0.94 -8.40 -11.49
CA ARG A 28 0.42 -7.91 -11.23
C ARG A 28 1.29 -8.28 -12.42
N THR A 29 1.37 -7.37 -13.38
CA THR A 29 2.39 -7.46 -14.42
C THR A 29 3.71 -7.02 -13.79
N THR A 30 4.66 -7.93 -13.72
CA THR A 30 5.99 -7.81 -13.11
C THR A 30 6.98 -6.93 -13.90
N SER A 31 6.53 -5.87 -14.55
CA SER A 31 7.41 -5.08 -15.42
C SER A 31 7.14 -3.57 -15.42
N ASP A 32 6.84 -2.98 -14.24
CA ASP A 32 6.89 -1.52 -14.15
C ASP A 32 7.69 -1.08 -12.92
N VAL A 33 8.86 -0.53 -13.21
CA VAL A 33 9.94 -0.18 -12.27
C VAL A 33 9.68 1.16 -11.59
N SER A 34 8.45 1.66 -11.64
CA SER A 34 8.09 2.92 -11.02
C SER A 34 7.54 2.67 -9.62
N PRO A 35 8.00 3.37 -8.58
CA PRO A 35 7.31 3.31 -7.31
C PRO A 35 5.88 3.77 -7.51
N LEU A 36 4.92 2.92 -7.15
CA LEU A 36 3.52 3.26 -7.25
C LEU A 36 3.19 4.32 -6.20
N TRP A 37 2.85 5.52 -6.69
CA TRP A 37 2.27 6.55 -5.88
C TRP A 37 0.82 6.18 -5.55
N LEU A 38 0.49 6.19 -4.26
CA LEU A 38 -0.88 6.05 -3.79
C LEU A 38 -1.38 7.40 -3.28
N THR A 39 -2.58 7.77 -3.68
CA THR A 39 -3.32 8.85 -3.01
C THR A 39 -3.60 8.46 -1.57
N PRO A 40 -3.91 9.41 -0.66
CA PRO A 40 -4.32 9.07 0.71
C PRO A 40 -5.46 8.05 0.77
N GLN A 41 -6.43 8.14 -0.13
CA GLN A 41 -7.56 7.22 -0.22
C GLN A 41 -7.10 5.80 -0.59
N GLU A 42 -6.25 5.66 -1.60
CA GLU A 42 -5.70 4.36 -2.03
C GLU A 42 -4.79 3.76 -0.96
N ALA A 43 -3.98 4.59 -0.29
CA ALA A 43 -3.15 4.18 0.83
C ALA A 43 -4.00 3.71 2.02
N LYS A 44 -5.12 4.39 2.31
CA LYS A 44 -6.06 3.96 3.35
C LYS A 44 -6.65 2.59 3.03
N VAL A 45 -7.08 2.36 1.79
CA VAL A 45 -7.56 1.04 1.34
C VAL A 45 -6.47 -0.01 1.46
N LEU A 46 -5.22 0.29 1.06
CA LEU A 46 -4.11 -0.63 1.22
C LEU A 46 -3.93 -1.06 2.69
N LEU A 47 -3.96 -0.09 3.62
CA LEU A 47 -3.79 -0.36 5.05
C LEU A 47 -4.97 -1.12 5.66
N ASP A 48 -6.18 -0.91 5.18
CA ASP A 48 -7.39 -1.57 5.68
C ASP A 48 -7.53 -3.02 5.15
N GLU A 49 -7.11 -3.27 3.92
CA GLU A 49 -7.33 -4.55 3.23
C GLU A 49 -6.12 -5.47 3.22
N THR A 50 -4.94 -4.96 3.53
CA THR A 50 -3.70 -5.75 3.52
C THR A 50 -3.14 -5.86 4.94
N ALA A 51 -3.03 -7.07 5.45
CA ALA A 51 -2.36 -7.33 6.72
C ALA A 51 -0.85 -7.04 6.62
N ASP A 52 -0.26 -6.64 7.74
CA ASP A 52 1.19 -6.53 7.91
C ASP A 52 1.89 -5.56 6.95
N VAL A 53 1.20 -4.49 6.52
CA VAL A 53 1.85 -3.40 5.78
C VAL A 53 2.81 -2.67 6.72
N VAL A 54 4.07 -2.60 6.34
CA VAL A 54 5.08 -1.82 7.06
C VAL A 54 5.01 -0.37 6.59
N VAL A 55 4.58 0.52 7.47
CA VAL A 55 4.51 1.96 7.20
C VAL A 55 5.79 2.61 7.68
N ILE A 56 6.51 3.30 6.78
CA ILE A 56 7.79 3.96 7.10
C ILE A 56 7.65 5.47 6.96
N ASP A 57 7.87 6.16 8.08
CA ASP A 57 8.06 7.61 8.11
C ASP A 57 9.54 7.94 7.87
N LEU A 58 9.81 8.66 6.78
CA LEU A 58 11.16 9.04 6.36
C LEU A 58 11.63 10.38 6.94
N SER A 59 10.80 11.03 7.75
CA SER A 59 11.16 12.32 8.35
C SER A 59 12.14 12.16 9.51
N SER A 60 13.09 13.09 9.60
CA SER A 60 14.12 13.05 10.66
C SER A 60 13.71 13.79 11.96
N ARG A 61 12.69 14.64 11.90
CA ARG A 61 12.36 15.56 13.02
C ARG A 61 10.88 15.64 13.37
N PHE A 62 9.99 15.16 12.51
CA PHE A 62 8.55 15.40 12.62
C PHE A 62 7.74 14.16 13.03
N TYR A 63 8.39 13.01 13.17
CA TYR A 63 7.72 11.78 13.57
C TYR A 63 6.95 11.97 14.91
N ASP A 64 7.58 12.57 15.89
CA ASP A 64 6.98 12.80 17.22
C ASP A 64 5.87 13.87 17.22
N THR A 65 5.73 14.63 16.14
CA THR A 65 4.67 15.65 16.02
C THR A 65 3.39 15.11 15.41
N GLY A 66 3.44 13.90 14.86
CA GLY A 66 2.34 13.18 14.25
C GLY A 66 2.82 12.29 13.13
N HIS A 67 2.30 11.07 13.06
CA HIS A 67 2.64 10.08 12.06
C HIS A 67 1.42 9.22 11.70
N LEU A 68 1.50 8.47 10.61
CA LEU A 68 0.47 7.50 10.24
C LEU A 68 0.41 6.39 11.29
N PRO A 69 -0.78 5.82 11.59
CA PRO A 69 -0.92 4.76 12.58
C PRO A 69 0.03 3.60 12.34
N GLY A 70 0.76 3.19 13.38
CA GLY A 70 1.72 2.09 13.33
C GLY A 70 2.99 2.36 12.52
N ALA A 71 3.23 3.58 12.08
CA ALA A 71 4.44 3.92 11.33
C ALA A 71 5.69 3.73 12.17
N VAL A 72 6.74 3.22 11.54
CA VAL A 72 8.09 3.18 12.11
C VAL A 72 8.93 4.29 11.49
N ASN A 73 9.76 4.93 12.30
CA ASN A 73 10.61 6.01 11.82
C ASN A 73 11.95 5.48 11.33
N TYR A 74 12.15 5.57 10.02
CA TYR A 74 13.44 5.37 9.38
C TYR A 74 13.77 6.61 8.56
N PRO A 75 14.51 7.58 9.11
CA PRO A 75 14.95 8.74 8.35
C PRO A 75 15.58 8.31 7.01
N LYS A 76 15.32 9.09 5.95
CA LYS A 76 15.74 8.73 4.59
C LYS A 76 17.20 8.25 4.52
N ASP A 77 18.09 8.90 5.26
CA ASP A 77 19.52 8.59 5.25
C ASP A 77 19.85 7.28 5.98
N ALA A 78 18.94 6.75 6.80
CA ALA A 78 19.08 5.47 7.47
C ALA A 78 18.60 4.27 6.62
N ILE A 79 17.86 4.52 5.52
CA ILE A 79 17.33 3.45 4.66
C ILE A 79 18.41 2.52 4.12
N PRO A 80 19.57 3.01 3.61
CA PRO A 80 20.62 2.12 3.10
C PRO A 80 21.14 1.10 4.13
N GLU A 81 21.19 1.47 5.40
CA GLU A 81 21.60 0.57 6.49
C GLU A 81 20.46 -0.38 6.87
N ALA A 82 19.22 0.11 6.88
CA ALA A 82 18.05 -0.68 7.26
C ALA A 82 17.67 -1.77 6.23
N ILE A 83 18.06 -1.61 4.97
CA ILE A 83 17.71 -2.53 3.88
C ILE A 83 18.06 -3.99 4.19
N SER A 84 19.16 -4.24 4.87
CA SER A 84 19.62 -5.61 5.20
C SER A 84 18.69 -6.31 6.20
N ASP A 85 17.99 -5.56 7.03
CA ASP A 85 17.17 -6.07 8.13
C ASP A 85 15.68 -6.12 7.77
N LEU A 86 15.30 -5.54 6.64
CA LEU A 86 13.91 -5.47 6.18
C LEU A 86 13.56 -6.69 5.29
N ASP A 87 12.34 -7.21 5.46
CA ASP A 87 11.81 -8.31 4.65
C ASP A 87 11.47 -7.83 3.23
N LYS A 88 12.14 -8.37 2.23
CA LYS A 88 11.92 -8.00 0.81
C LYS A 88 10.59 -8.47 0.23
N ASP A 89 9.93 -9.41 0.90
CA ASP A 89 8.63 -9.95 0.50
C ASP A 89 7.45 -9.22 1.16
N ALA A 90 7.70 -8.41 2.17
CA ALA A 90 6.69 -7.59 2.83
C ALA A 90 6.20 -6.42 1.95
N THR A 91 5.06 -5.85 2.31
CA THR A 91 4.49 -4.67 1.66
C THR A 91 4.86 -3.42 2.44
N TYR A 92 5.37 -2.41 1.76
CA TYR A 92 5.84 -1.16 2.34
C TYR A 92 5.05 0.03 1.81
N LEU A 93 4.64 0.91 2.71
CA LEU A 93 4.14 2.25 2.41
C LEU A 93 5.14 3.27 2.99
N VAL A 94 5.80 4.01 2.14
CA VAL A 94 6.77 5.04 2.56
C VAL A 94 6.19 6.43 2.39
N TYR A 95 6.43 7.31 3.35
CA TYR A 95 6.00 8.71 3.31
C TYR A 95 6.97 9.59 4.09
N SER A 96 6.78 10.90 4.01
CA SER A 96 7.53 11.89 4.77
C SER A 96 6.63 13.08 5.08
N HIS A 97 7.10 14.02 5.89
CA HIS A 97 6.50 15.34 6.02
C HIS A 97 6.94 16.31 4.90
N TRP A 98 7.93 15.92 4.09
CA TRP A 98 8.51 16.72 3.02
C TRP A 98 8.42 16.03 1.65
N THR A 99 8.42 16.84 0.59
CA THR A 99 8.43 16.34 -0.80
C THR A 99 9.78 15.74 -1.19
N GLY A 100 9.77 14.72 -2.04
CA GLY A 100 10.96 14.13 -2.66
C GLY A 100 11.56 12.92 -1.95
N ALA A 101 11.57 12.87 -0.62
CA ALA A 101 12.13 11.74 0.13
C ALA A 101 11.46 10.39 -0.18
N PRO A 102 10.11 10.29 -0.26
CA PRO A 102 9.45 9.00 -0.51
C PRO A 102 9.83 8.38 -1.85
N LEU A 103 9.96 9.20 -2.90
CA LEU A 103 10.31 8.68 -4.22
C LEU A 103 11.71 8.06 -4.25
N SER A 104 12.70 8.75 -3.68
CA SER A 104 14.08 8.26 -3.65
C SER A 104 14.24 7.05 -2.73
N ALA A 105 13.55 7.01 -1.59
CA ALA A 105 13.57 5.84 -0.70
C ALA A 105 12.88 4.62 -1.35
N ALA A 106 11.74 4.82 -2.00
CA ALA A 106 11.07 3.74 -2.73
C ALA A 106 11.93 3.19 -3.87
N ALA A 107 12.64 4.05 -4.60
CA ALA A 107 13.58 3.62 -5.64
C ALA A 107 14.72 2.77 -5.05
N LEU A 108 15.34 3.21 -3.94
CA LEU A 108 16.39 2.45 -3.26
C LEU A 108 15.90 1.06 -2.81
N LEU A 109 14.71 0.97 -2.23
CA LEU A 109 14.13 -0.31 -1.82
C LEU A 109 13.86 -1.21 -3.03
N LYS A 110 13.31 -0.67 -4.11
CA LYS A 110 13.08 -1.44 -5.35
C LYS A 110 14.37 -1.93 -5.97
N ASP A 111 15.40 -1.11 -6.06
CA ASP A 111 16.72 -1.49 -6.57
C ASP A 111 17.38 -2.58 -5.69
N ALA A 112 17.07 -2.59 -4.40
CA ALA A 112 17.50 -3.64 -3.48
C ALA A 112 16.67 -4.93 -3.56
N GLY A 113 15.64 -5.00 -4.43
CA GLY A 113 14.84 -6.19 -4.70
C GLY A 113 13.57 -6.32 -3.87
N PHE A 114 13.09 -5.23 -3.24
CA PHE A 114 11.81 -5.21 -2.54
C PHE A 114 10.65 -5.25 -3.54
N LYS A 115 9.71 -6.18 -3.34
CA LYS A 115 8.66 -6.48 -4.32
C LYS A 115 7.51 -5.48 -4.30
N TYR A 116 7.09 -5.04 -3.12
CA TYR A 116 5.87 -4.27 -2.92
C TYR A 116 6.16 -2.99 -2.15
N VAL A 117 6.54 -1.94 -2.88
CA VAL A 117 6.86 -0.63 -2.30
C VAL A 117 5.97 0.42 -2.91
N TYR A 118 5.28 1.16 -2.06
CA TYR A 118 4.37 2.24 -2.41
C TYR A 118 4.81 3.53 -1.73
N ALA A 119 4.59 4.66 -2.39
CA ALA A 119 4.86 5.98 -1.83
C ALA A 119 3.56 6.78 -1.70
N LEU A 120 3.36 7.43 -0.56
CA LEU A 120 2.18 8.26 -0.31
C LEU A 120 2.28 9.59 -1.06
N LYS A 121 1.34 9.83 -1.95
CA LYS A 121 1.23 11.08 -2.70
C LYS A 121 0.77 12.23 -1.78
N GLY A 122 1.50 13.32 -1.80
CA GLY A 122 1.23 14.49 -0.97
C GLY A 122 1.68 14.34 0.49
N ASN A 123 2.34 13.24 0.82
CA ASN A 123 2.96 13.01 2.13
C ASN A 123 1.99 13.05 3.32
N PHE A 124 2.53 13.26 4.52
CA PHE A 124 1.76 13.36 5.77
C PHE A 124 0.65 14.42 5.69
N GLY A 125 0.94 15.59 5.10
CA GLY A 125 -0.05 16.66 4.97
C GLY A 125 -1.31 16.21 4.24
N ALA A 126 -1.17 15.55 3.10
CA ALA A 126 -2.32 15.07 2.33
C ALA A 126 -3.13 13.98 3.08
N TRP A 127 -2.46 13.13 3.87
CA TRP A 127 -3.12 12.15 4.73
C TRP A 127 -3.97 12.82 5.82
N ALA A 128 -3.37 13.79 6.52
CA ALA A 128 -4.05 14.54 7.57
C ALA A 128 -5.20 15.40 7.03
N ASP A 129 -5.01 16.06 5.87
CA ASP A 129 -6.04 16.87 5.19
C ASP A 129 -7.23 16.02 4.72
N ALA A 130 -6.99 14.75 4.41
CA ALA A 130 -8.06 13.78 4.09
C ALA A 130 -8.86 13.35 5.33
N GLY A 131 -8.46 13.76 6.54
CA GLY A 131 -9.13 13.45 7.79
C GLY A 131 -8.88 12.04 8.31
N TYR A 132 -7.82 11.38 7.87
CA TYR A 132 -7.47 10.04 8.32
C TYR A 132 -6.74 10.06 9.68
N PRO A 133 -6.79 8.94 10.44
CA PRO A 133 -6.17 8.87 11.76
C PRO A 133 -4.68 9.17 11.75
N VAL A 134 -4.22 9.87 12.77
CA VAL A 134 -2.80 10.16 13.07
C VAL A 134 -2.50 9.77 14.53
N GLU A 135 -1.28 9.35 14.78
CA GLU A 135 -0.73 9.02 16.11
C GLU A 135 0.38 9.98 16.49
#